data_8ce7e58e16f26435640417e062056dbe
#
_entry.id   8ce7e58e16f26435640417e062056dbe
#
_cell.length_a   1.000
_cell.length_b   1.000
_cell.length_c   1.000
_cell.angle_alpha   90.00
_cell.angle_beta   90.00
_cell.angle_gamma   90.00
#
_symmetry.space_group_name_H-M   'P 1'
#
loop_
_entity.id
_entity.type
_entity.pdbx_description
1 polymer ?
#
loop_
_entity_poly.entity_id
_entity_poly.type
_entity_poly.pdbx_seq_one_letter_code
_entity_poly.pdbx_strand_id
1 'polypeptide(L)'
;MCCVACTSEQNSKVNINVVRADSLLNQVLALYEVKEYGLLLENYPPKENERATYLADETQQKTNHRVSYLWPYSGMVSGCVSLYKTTGDEKYKQLLENRILPGLEKYWDGKREPYCYQSYPMQFGYSDRYYDDNDWLAIDLCDYYALTKDPAVLERAKELHRYIYSGWDEVLGGGIYWCEQKKLSKNTCSNAPATVLCMKLYNLTSDPDYLDLAKKTYR
;
A
#
# COMPACT_ATOMS: atom_id res chain seq x y z
N MET A 1 23.73 -21.62 51.58
CA MET A 1 23.63 -22.00 50.18
C MET A 1 23.07 -20.84 49.40
N CYS A 2 23.95 -20.08 48.74
CA CYS A 2 23.53 -18.96 47.87
C CYS A 2 23.30 -19.49 46.48
N CYS A 3 22.04 -19.46 46.02
CA CYS A 3 21.70 -19.68 44.61
C CYS A 3 22.08 -18.43 43.80
N VAL A 4 23.14 -18.52 43.02
CA VAL A 4 23.47 -17.54 41.98
C VAL A 4 22.54 -17.81 40.82
N ALA A 5 21.58 -16.89 40.61
CA ALA A 5 20.76 -16.92 39.40
C ALA A 5 21.64 -16.46 38.22
N CYS A 6 22.00 -17.40 37.36
CA CYS A 6 22.57 -17.08 36.05
C CYS A 6 21.48 -16.41 35.18
N THR A 7 21.54 -15.09 35.09
CA THR A 7 20.84 -14.36 34.02
C THR A 7 21.60 -14.59 32.73
N SER A 8 21.07 -15.44 31.87
CA SER A 8 21.54 -15.56 30.49
C SER A 8 21.20 -14.26 29.75
N GLU A 9 22.19 -13.41 29.53
CA GLU A 9 22.10 -12.33 28.54
C GLU A 9 21.91 -12.99 27.17
N GLN A 10 20.67 -13.01 26.71
CA GLN A 10 20.39 -13.29 25.30
C GLN A 10 20.95 -12.13 24.49
N ASN A 11 22.16 -12.30 23.99
CA ASN A 11 22.73 -11.47 22.95
C ASN A 11 21.87 -11.63 21.69
N SER A 12 20.80 -10.84 21.57
CA SER A 12 19.97 -10.83 20.36
C SER A 12 20.85 -10.29 19.22
N LYS A 13 21.30 -11.19 18.34
CA LYS A 13 22.03 -10.78 17.13
C LYS A 13 21.19 -9.75 16.39
N VAL A 14 21.73 -8.53 16.26
CA VAL A 14 21.10 -7.45 15.53
C VAL A 14 20.78 -7.94 14.11
N ASN A 15 19.52 -7.92 13.72
CA ASN A 15 19.12 -8.28 12.37
C ASN A 15 19.55 -7.18 11.39
N ILE A 16 20.63 -7.42 10.65
CA ILE A 16 21.22 -6.43 9.73
C ILE A 16 20.20 -5.95 8.67
N ASN A 17 19.22 -6.76 8.29
CA ASN A 17 18.21 -6.35 7.33
C ASN A 17 17.23 -5.34 7.94
N VAL A 18 16.89 -5.49 9.23
CA VAL A 18 16.10 -4.49 9.95
C VAL A 18 16.86 -3.17 10.03
N VAL A 19 18.15 -3.19 10.35
CA VAL A 19 19.00 -1.98 10.41
C VAL A 19 19.04 -1.28 9.05
N ARG A 20 19.21 -2.03 7.97
CA ARG A 20 19.22 -1.49 6.60
C ARG A 20 17.87 -0.90 6.21
N ALA A 21 16.77 -1.59 6.52
CA ALA A 21 15.43 -1.11 6.23
C ALA A 21 15.08 0.16 7.01
N ASP A 22 15.42 0.21 8.31
CA ASP A 22 15.25 1.40 9.14
C ASP A 22 16.08 2.58 8.60
N SER A 23 17.35 2.34 8.25
CA SER A 23 18.20 3.37 7.65
C SER A 23 17.63 3.90 6.35
N LEU A 24 17.15 3.02 5.45
CA LEU A 24 16.55 3.42 4.18
C LEU A 24 15.26 4.23 4.41
N LEU A 25 14.38 3.78 5.30
CA LEU A 25 13.15 4.47 5.65
C LEU A 25 13.45 5.91 6.13
N ASN A 26 14.42 6.06 7.04
CA ASN A 26 14.83 7.37 7.54
C ASN A 26 15.44 8.26 6.46
N GLN A 27 16.24 7.70 5.54
CA GLN A 27 16.80 8.45 4.41
C GLN A 27 15.70 8.92 3.43
N VAL A 28 14.73 8.07 3.11
CA VAL A 28 13.59 8.46 2.28
C VAL A 28 12.84 9.62 2.93
N LEU A 29 12.53 9.53 4.22
CA LEU A 29 11.85 10.60 4.94
C LEU A 29 12.64 11.92 4.97
N ALA A 30 13.98 11.84 5.05
CA ALA A 30 14.83 13.02 5.10
C ALA A 30 15.03 13.69 3.73
N LEU A 31 15.15 12.89 2.66
CA LEU A 31 15.52 13.39 1.34
C LEU A 31 14.30 13.73 0.46
N TYR A 32 13.20 12.98 0.63
CA TYR A 32 12.03 13.09 -0.26
C TYR A 32 10.92 13.97 0.32
N GLU A 33 11.05 14.51 1.52
CA GLU A 33 9.99 15.29 2.16
C GLU A 33 9.61 16.55 1.37
N VAL A 34 8.32 16.67 1.04
CA VAL A 34 7.68 17.90 0.51
C VAL A 34 6.80 18.48 1.60
N LYS A 35 7.38 19.33 2.45
CA LYS A 35 6.72 19.89 3.65
C LYS A 35 5.42 20.62 3.32
N GLU A 36 5.38 21.35 2.22
CA GLU A 36 4.20 22.10 1.77
C GLU A 36 2.95 21.22 1.66
N TYR A 37 3.14 19.99 1.19
CA TYR A 37 2.04 19.05 0.98
C TYR A 37 1.97 17.94 2.03
N GLY A 38 2.99 17.80 2.91
CA GLY A 38 3.11 16.67 3.82
C GLY A 38 3.16 15.34 3.09
N LEU A 39 3.81 15.31 1.95
CA LEU A 39 3.99 14.19 1.05
C LEU A 39 5.48 13.97 0.76
N LEU A 40 5.79 13.04 -0.13
CA LEU A 40 7.13 12.75 -0.59
C LEU A 40 7.30 13.15 -2.06
N LEU A 41 8.54 13.39 -2.48
CA LEU A 41 8.91 13.55 -3.87
C LEU A 41 8.70 12.25 -4.64
N GLU A 42 8.46 12.37 -5.94
CA GLU A 42 8.47 11.22 -6.86
C GLU A 42 9.90 10.66 -7.00
N ASN A 43 10.88 11.51 -7.15
CA ASN A 43 12.29 11.14 -7.33
C ASN A 43 13.24 12.07 -6.56
N TYR A 44 14.43 11.56 -6.22
CA TYR A 44 15.48 12.36 -5.61
C TYR A 44 16.84 12.13 -6.30
N PRO A 45 17.58 13.20 -6.65
CA PRO A 45 17.14 14.60 -6.61
C PRO A 45 16.00 14.86 -7.62
N PRO A 46 15.08 15.81 -7.34
CA PRO A 46 14.00 16.12 -8.26
C PRO A 46 14.56 16.71 -9.55
N LYS A 47 14.08 16.23 -10.70
CA LYS A 47 14.45 16.73 -12.02
C LYS A 47 13.31 17.55 -12.62
N GLU A 48 13.66 18.60 -13.34
CA GLU A 48 12.70 19.30 -14.20
C GLU A 48 12.32 18.35 -15.35
N ASN A 49 11.04 18.33 -15.70
CA ASN A 49 10.49 17.50 -16.80
C ASN A 49 10.60 15.96 -16.60
N GLU A 50 10.76 15.49 -15.37
CA GLU A 50 10.69 14.06 -15.09
C GLU A 50 9.28 13.53 -15.32
N ARG A 51 9.17 12.38 -16.00
CA ARG A 51 7.90 11.74 -16.32
C ARG A 51 7.83 10.36 -15.69
N ALA A 52 6.67 10.04 -15.11
CA ALA A 52 6.39 8.68 -14.70
C ALA A 52 6.13 7.82 -15.97
N THR A 53 6.90 6.75 -16.14
CA THR A 53 6.80 5.87 -17.32
C THR A 53 5.85 4.69 -17.12
N TYR A 54 5.23 4.60 -15.97
CA TYR A 54 4.35 3.50 -15.53
C TYR A 54 2.87 3.86 -15.52
N LEU A 55 2.47 4.99 -16.08
CA LEU A 55 1.06 5.38 -16.20
C LEU A 55 0.43 4.77 -17.45
N ALA A 56 -0.85 4.42 -17.38
CA ALA A 56 -1.63 3.94 -18.51
C ALA A 56 -1.84 5.03 -19.58
N ASP A 57 -1.75 6.30 -19.18
CA ASP A 57 -1.86 7.45 -20.07
C ASP A 57 -0.83 8.53 -19.69
N GLU A 58 0.14 8.72 -20.57
CA GLU A 58 1.17 9.75 -20.38
C GLU A 58 0.58 11.20 -20.36
N THR A 59 -0.62 11.40 -20.90
CA THR A 59 -1.30 12.71 -20.81
C THR A 59 -1.77 13.04 -19.39
N GLN A 60 -1.84 12.05 -18.50
CA GLN A 60 -2.16 12.22 -17.08
C GLN A 60 -0.98 12.64 -16.22
N GLN A 61 0.17 12.94 -16.81
CA GLN A 61 1.35 13.39 -16.09
C GLN A 61 1.08 14.63 -15.21
N LYS A 62 1.48 14.54 -13.94
CA LYS A 62 1.31 15.57 -12.92
C LYS A 62 2.68 16.07 -12.44
N THR A 63 3.42 16.73 -13.31
CA THR A 63 4.82 17.13 -13.03
C THR A 63 4.95 18.38 -12.18
N ASN A 64 3.93 19.25 -12.16
CA ASN A 64 4.05 20.60 -11.58
C ASN A 64 4.26 20.62 -10.06
N HIS A 65 3.81 19.58 -9.35
CA HIS A 65 3.87 19.53 -7.89
C HIS A 65 4.97 18.62 -7.34
N ARG A 66 5.62 17.84 -8.21
CA ARG A 66 6.76 16.94 -7.89
C ARG A 66 6.51 15.96 -6.75
N VAL A 67 5.26 15.78 -6.32
CA VAL A 67 4.92 14.81 -5.29
C VAL A 67 4.76 13.44 -5.90
N SER A 68 4.99 12.43 -5.09
CA SER A 68 4.91 11.02 -5.46
C SER A 68 3.53 10.63 -5.99
N TYR A 69 3.52 9.76 -6.99
CA TYR A 69 2.33 9.00 -7.33
C TYR A 69 2.00 7.98 -6.22
N LEU A 70 0.81 7.42 -6.26
CA LEU A 70 0.31 6.49 -5.26
C LEU A 70 1.20 5.25 -5.13
N TRP A 71 1.58 4.64 -6.26
CA TRP A 71 2.37 3.41 -6.24
C TRP A 71 3.69 3.55 -5.47
N PRO A 72 4.62 4.48 -5.80
CA PRO A 72 5.82 4.64 -4.97
C PRO A 72 5.51 5.09 -3.54
N TYR A 73 4.44 5.89 -3.30
CA TYR A 73 4.05 6.28 -1.96
C TYR A 73 3.61 5.08 -1.11
N SER A 74 2.88 4.12 -1.68
CA SER A 74 2.41 2.91 -0.99
C SER A 74 3.56 2.08 -0.39
N GLY A 75 4.75 2.15 -1.01
CA GLY A 75 5.95 1.51 -0.47
C GLY A 75 6.32 1.96 0.95
N MET A 76 5.94 3.17 1.35
CA MET A 76 6.12 3.64 2.73
C MET A 76 5.17 2.94 3.71
N VAL A 77 3.94 2.63 3.28
CA VAL A 77 2.98 1.85 4.08
C VAL A 77 3.54 0.45 4.30
N SER A 78 3.94 -0.23 3.20
CA SER A 78 4.53 -1.56 3.22
C SER A 78 5.77 -1.61 4.12
N GLY A 79 6.66 -0.62 4.02
CA GLY A 79 7.87 -0.51 4.83
C GLY A 79 7.58 -0.38 6.32
N CYS A 80 6.67 0.52 6.70
CA CYS A 80 6.29 0.73 8.10
C CYS A 80 5.59 -0.51 8.69
N VAL A 81 4.63 -1.09 7.97
CA VAL A 81 3.91 -2.30 8.41
C VAL A 81 4.88 -3.47 8.58
N SER A 82 5.78 -3.70 7.62
CA SER A 82 6.75 -4.79 7.67
C SER A 82 7.76 -4.62 8.81
N LEU A 83 8.26 -3.40 9.06
CA LEU A 83 9.16 -3.11 10.17
C LEU A 83 8.44 -3.26 11.51
N TYR A 84 7.22 -2.76 11.66
CA TYR A 84 6.42 -2.95 12.86
C TYR A 84 6.15 -4.44 13.14
N LYS A 85 5.71 -5.18 12.11
CA LYS A 85 5.47 -6.63 12.19
C LYS A 85 6.72 -7.42 12.62
N THR A 86 7.89 -7.02 12.13
CA THR A 86 9.15 -7.74 12.37
C THR A 86 9.77 -7.42 13.72
N THR A 87 9.63 -6.19 14.19
CA THR A 87 10.35 -5.68 15.38
C THR A 87 9.46 -5.51 16.60
N GLY A 88 8.17 -5.27 16.42
CA GLY A 88 7.27 -4.81 17.49
C GLY A 88 7.56 -3.40 17.99
N ASP A 89 8.46 -2.64 17.32
CA ASP A 89 8.83 -1.30 17.75
C ASP A 89 7.75 -0.29 17.37
N GLU A 90 7.12 0.29 18.38
CA GLU A 90 6.01 1.25 18.25
C GLU A 90 6.37 2.49 17.43
N LYS A 91 7.63 2.82 17.26
CA LYS A 91 8.05 3.96 16.41
C LYS A 91 7.56 3.84 14.97
N TYR A 92 7.51 2.61 14.42
CA TYR A 92 7.03 2.38 13.05
C TYR A 92 5.52 2.52 12.93
N LYS A 93 4.78 2.08 13.96
CA LYS A 93 3.35 2.31 14.07
C LYS A 93 3.04 3.80 14.18
N GLN A 94 3.74 4.52 15.06
CA GLN A 94 3.57 5.97 15.23
C GLN A 94 3.90 6.73 13.94
N LEU A 95 4.96 6.34 13.22
CA LEU A 95 5.29 6.92 11.92
C LEU A 95 4.17 6.67 10.90
N LEU A 96 3.67 5.43 10.85
CA LEU A 96 2.58 5.05 9.97
C LEU A 96 1.33 5.88 10.26
N GLU A 97 0.87 5.90 11.51
CA GLU A 97 -0.39 6.55 11.91
C GLU A 97 -0.33 8.09 11.87
N ASN A 98 0.80 8.67 12.26
CA ASN A 98 0.89 10.13 12.40
C ASN A 98 1.40 10.84 11.14
N ARG A 99 1.97 10.10 10.18
CA ARG A 99 2.55 10.73 8.97
C ARG A 99 2.16 10.04 7.68
N ILE A 100 2.36 8.71 7.57
CA ILE A 100 2.21 8.02 6.29
C ILE A 100 0.75 7.85 5.91
N LEU A 101 -0.12 7.37 6.81
CA LEU A 101 -1.55 7.25 6.55
C LEU A 101 -2.24 8.60 6.30
N PRO A 102 -1.97 9.67 7.09
CA PRO A 102 -2.48 11.00 6.75
C PRO A 102 -2.04 11.53 5.37
N GLY A 103 -0.83 11.17 4.93
CA GLY A 103 -0.36 11.45 3.57
C GLY A 103 -1.10 10.62 2.52
N LEU A 104 -1.32 9.33 2.79
CA LEU A 104 -2.07 8.42 1.91
C LEU A 104 -3.51 8.90 1.70
N GLU A 105 -4.18 9.40 2.75
CA GLU A 105 -5.56 9.92 2.64
C GLU A 105 -5.71 11.08 1.64
N LYS A 106 -4.63 11.75 1.25
CA LYS A 106 -4.67 12.79 0.21
C LYS A 106 -4.93 12.23 -1.19
N TYR A 107 -4.71 10.94 -1.40
CA TYR A 107 -5.01 10.22 -2.63
C TYR A 107 -6.43 9.63 -2.65
N TRP A 108 -7.16 9.70 -1.52
CA TRP A 108 -8.48 9.09 -1.39
C TRP A 108 -9.51 9.79 -2.26
N ASP A 109 -10.09 9.04 -3.20
CA ASP A 109 -11.22 9.48 -4.03
C ASP A 109 -12.55 9.00 -3.42
N GLY A 110 -13.05 9.78 -2.50
CA GLY A 110 -14.37 9.57 -1.89
C GLY A 110 -15.52 10.20 -2.67
N LYS A 111 -15.34 10.50 -3.97
CA LYS A 111 -16.36 11.12 -4.82
C LYS A 111 -16.85 10.21 -5.94
N ARG A 112 -16.00 9.33 -6.44
CA ARG A 112 -16.34 8.38 -7.51
C ARG A 112 -16.48 6.98 -6.91
N GLU A 113 -17.69 6.42 -6.90
CA GLU A 113 -17.93 5.06 -6.42
C GLU A 113 -17.52 4.00 -7.49
N PRO A 114 -17.05 2.82 -7.05
CA PRO A 114 -16.62 2.48 -5.70
C PRO A 114 -15.41 3.32 -5.26
N TYR A 115 -15.35 3.68 -3.97
CA TYR A 115 -14.28 4.54 -3.45
C TYR A 115 -12.94 3.80 -3.38
N CYS A 116 -11.86 4.53 -3.68
CA CYS A 116 -10.50 4.00 -3.63
C CYS A 116 -9.46 5.13 -3.61
N TYR A 117 -8.20 4.77 -3.57
CA TYR A 117 -7.11 5.71 -3.80
C TYR A 117 -6.85 5.86 -5.30
N GLN A 118 -6.79 7.11 -5.79
CA GLN A 118 -6.39 7.41 -7.16
C GLN A 118 -4.87 7.61 -7.26
N SER A 119 -4.33 7.59 -8.46
CA SER A 119 -2.88 7.60 -8.70
C SER A 119 -2.15 8.87 -8.26
N TYR A 120 -2.83 10.00 -8.09
CA TYR A 120 -2.25 11.28 -7.68
C TYR A 120 -3.13 12.00 -6.65
N PRO A 121 -2.59 12.87 -5.75
CA PRO A 121 -3.40 13.45 -4.68
C PRO A 121 -4.60 14.26 -5.18
N MET A 122 -5.77 14.06 -4.56
CA MET A 122 -7.05 14.67 -4.93
C MET A 122 -7.04 16.20 -4.99
N GLN A 123 -6.20 16.86 -4.19
CA GLN A 123 -6.06 18.32 -4.21
C GLN A 123 -5.57 18.87 -5.55
N PHE A 124 -4.95 18.04 -6.39
CA PHE A 124 -4.49 18.40 -7.74
C PHE A 124 -5.44 17.92 -8.84
N GLY A 125 -6.66 17.56 -8.46
CA GLY A 125 -7.71 17.12 -9.37
C GLY A 125 -7.80 15.60 -9.53
N TYR A 126 -8.69 15.16 -10.40
CA TYR A 126 -8.86 13.74 -10.69
C TYR A 126 -7.67 13.20 -11.46
N SER A 127 -7.34 11.94 -11.17
CA SER A 127 -6.36 11.15 -11.91
C SER A 127 -6.89 9.72 -12.11
N ASP A 128 -6.16 8.93 -12.90
CA ASP A 128 -6.51 7.54 -13.15
C ASP A 128 -6.47 6.72 -11.85
N ARG A 129 -7.29 5.66 -11.79
CA ARG A 129 -7.37 4.74 -10.67
C ARG A 129 -6.89 3.37 -11.14
N TYR A 130 -5.87 2.85 -10.46
CA TYR A 130 -5.26 1.57 -10.78
C TYR A 130 -5.70 0.52 -9.76
N TYR A 131 -6.08 -0.65 -10.26
CA TYR A 131 -6.55 -1.73 -9.40
C TYR A 131 -5.41 -2.33 -8.59
N ASP A 132 -4.24 -2.54 -9.20
CA ASP A 132 -3.06 -3.06 -8.53
C ASP A 132 -2.49 -2.15 -7.44
N ASP A 133 -2.48 -0.83 -7.63
CA ASP A 133 -2.09 0.13 -6.59
C ASP A 133 -2.92 -0.08 -5.30
N ASN A 134 -4.23 -0.29 -5.48
CA ASN A 134 -5.16 -0.51 -4.37
C ASN A 134 -5.07 -1.92 -3.79
N ASP A 135 -4.68 -2.92 -4.59
CA ASP A 135 -4.42 -4.28 -4.11
C ASP A 135 -3.31 -4.29 -3.05
N TRP A 136 -2.16 -3.67 -3.35
CA TRP A 136 -1.02 -3.64 -2.44
C TRP A 136 -1.36 -2.92 -1.14
N LEU A 137 -2.06 -1.79 -1.21
CA LEU A 137 -2.54 -1.07 -0.03
C LEU A 137 -3.49 -1.92 0.81
N ALA A 138 -4.45 -2.60 0.18
CA ALA A 138 -5.39 -3.46 0.90
C ALA A 138 -4.69 -4.66 1.56
N ILE A 139 -3.67 -5.23 0.92
CA ILE A 139 -2.82 -6.29 1.50
C ILE A 139 -2.09 -5.79 2.75
N ASP A 140 -1.47 -4.62 2.68
CA ASP A 140 -0.76 -4.00 3.81
C ASP A 140 -1.73 -3.66 4.96
N LEU A 141 -2.93 -3.17 4.64
CA LEU A 141 -3.97 -2.91 5.64
C LEU A 141 -4.45 -4.20 6.32
N CYS A 142 -4.57 -5.32 5.59
CA CYS A 142 -4.85 -6.62 6.19
C CYS A 142 -3.75 -7.04 7.18
N ASP A 143 -2.47 -6.88 6.81
CA ASP A 143 -1.35 -7.16 7.71
C ASP A 143 -1.34 -6.22 8.92
N TYR A 144 -1.61 -4.94 8.71
CA TYR A 144 -1.70 -3.97 9.78
C TYR A 144 -2.87 -4.25 10.74
N TYR A 145 -4.05 -4.61 10.22
CA TYR A 145 -5.17 -5.07 11.04
C TYR A 145 -4.82 -6.32 11.86
N ALA A 146 -4.09 -7.27 11.27
CA ALA A 146 -3.68 -8.47 12.00
C ALA A 146 -2.85 -8.15 13.27
N LEU A 147 -2.11 -7.04 13.25
CA LEU A 147 -1.29 -6.56 14.36
C LEU A 147 -2.07 -5.71 15.37
N THR A 148 -2.93 -4.82 14.89
CA THR A 148 -3.60 -3.80 15.73
C THR A 148 -4.99 -4.20 16.17
N LYS A 149 -5.69 -5.01 15.40
CA LYS A 149 -7.12 -5.35 15.54
C LYS A 149 -8.04 -4.14 15.47
N ASP A 150 -7.59 -3.04 14.87
CA ASP A 150 -8.42 -1.86 14.64
C ASP A 150 -9.46 -2.15 13.55
N PRO A 151 -10.76 -2.17 13.87
CA PRO A 151 -11.82 -2.50 12.91
C PRO A 151 -11.88 -1.51 11.73
N ALA A 152 -11.49 -0.25 11.92
CA ALA A 152 -11.51 0.74 10.85
C ALA A 152 -10.51 0.38 9.74
N VAL A 153 -9.36 -0.20 10.11
CA VAL A 153 -8.35 -0.67 9.14
C VAL A 153 -8.89 -1.83 8.30
N LEU A 154 -9.60 -2.78 8.92
CA LEU A 154 -10.21 -3.89 8.19
C LEU A 154 -11.32 -3.42 7.24
N GLU A 155 -12.15 -2.48 7.67
CA GLU A 155 -13.22 -1.94 6.83
C GLU A 155 -12.63 -1.19 5.61
N ARG A 156 -11.54 -0.45 5.78
CA ARG A 156 -10.83 0.17 4.64
C ARG A 156 -10.30 -0.90 3.66
N ALA A 157 -9.71 -1.98 4.16
CA ALA A 157 -9.26 -3.09 3.29
C ALA A 157 -10.42 -3.73 2.51
N LYS A 158 -11.58 -3.93 3.16
CA LYS A 158 -12.79 -4.43 2.49
C LYS A 158 -13.36 -3.44 1.47
N GLU A 159 -13.27 -2.13 1.75
CA GLU A 159 -13.69 -1.09 0.81
C GLU A 159 -12.84 -1.10 -0.45
N LEU A 160 -11.52 -1.20 -0.30
CA LEU A 160 -10.61 -1.37 -1.43
C LEU A 160 -10.86 -2.67 -2.19
N HIS A 161 -11.12 -3.78 -1.50
CA HIS A 161 -11.51 -5.03 -2.14
C HIS A 161 -12.76 -4.86 -3.03
N ARG A 162 -13.80 -4.14 -2.56
CA ARG A 162 -14.99 -3.86 -3.39
C ARG A 162 -14.62 -3.08 -4.65
N TYR A 163 -13.75 -2.08 -4.54
CA TYR A 163 -13.24 -1.35 -5.69
C TYR A 163 -12.49 -2.26 -6.65
N ILE A 164 -11.54 -3.06 -6.17
CA ILE A 164 -10.71 -3.95 -6.98
C ILE A 164 -11.58 -4.90 -7.79
N TYR A 165 -12.55 -5.56 -7.15
CA TYR A 165 -13.44 -6.51 -7.84
C TYR A 165 -14.50 -5.84 -8.71
N SER A 166 -14.72 -4.54 -8.63
CA SER A 166 -15.51 -3.79 -9.62
C SER A 166 -14.84 -3.75 -11.00
N GLY A 167 -13.54 -4.02 -11.04
CA GLY A 167 -12.75 -4.15 -12.27
C GLY A 167 -12.81 -5.52 -12.93
N TRP A 168 -13.55 -6.47 -12.34
CA TRP A 168 -13.71 -7.80 -12.91
C TRP A 168 -14.78 -7.83 -14.00
N ASP A 169 -14.49 -8.47 -15.13
CA ASP A 169 -15.49 -8.98 -16.09
C ASP A 169 -14.95 -10.19 -16.86
N GLU A 170 -15.77 -10.80 -17.72
CA GLU A 170 -15.41 -12.00 -18.49
C GLU A 170 -14.72 -11.66 -19.84
N VAL A 171 -14.56 -10.40 -20.17
CA VAL A 171 -13.83 -9.97 -21.37
C VAL A 171 -12.37 -10.38 -21.22
N LEU A 172 -11.68 -10.68 -22.31
CA LEU A 172 -10.30 -11.18 -22.35
C LEU A 172 -10.07 -12.47 -21.51
N GLY A 173 -11.12 -13.28 -21.32
CA GLY A 173 -10.99 -14.55 -20.59
C GLY A 173 -11.16 -14.45 -19.07
N GLY A 174 -11.74 -13.38 -18.57
CA GLY A 174 -11.93 -13.12 -17.14
C GLY A 174 -10.80 -12.29 -16.51
N GLY A 175 -10.97 -11.91 -15.24
CA GLY A 175 -9.97 -11.18 -14.48
C GLY A 175 -10.22 -9.69 -14.34
N ILE A 176 -9.36 -9.06 -13.54
CA ILE A 176 -9.40 -7.64 -13.17
C ILE A 176 -8.52 -6.85 -14.15
N TYR A 177 -9.03 -5.72 -14.63
CA TYR A 177 -8.26 -4.79 -15.45
C TYR A 177 -7.11 -4.14 -14.65
N TRP A 178 -6.16 -3.53 -15.37
CA TRP A 178 -5.08 -2.78 -14.75
C TRP A 178 -5.51 -1.37 -14.34
N CYS A 179 -6.14 -0.62 -15.28
CA CYS A 179 -6.58 0.75 -15.07
C CYS A 179 -8.08 0.86 -15.33
N GLU A 180 -8.81 1.50 -14.42
CA GLU A 180 -10.25 1.68 -14.51
C GLU A 180 -10.66 2.52 -15.72
N GLN A 181 -9.95 3.62 -15.97
CA GLN A 181 -10.24 4.54 -17.08
C GLN A 181 -9.78 4.00 -18.44
N LYS A 182 -8.94 2.96 -18.44
CA LYS A 182 -8.39 2.33 -19.64
C LYS A 182 -8.45 0.81 -19.55
N LYS A 183 -9.63 0.26 -19.83
CA LYS A 183 -9.90 -1.18 -19.81
C LYS A 183 -9.34 -1.90 -21.03
N LEU A 184 -8.01 -1.82 -21.24
CA LEU A 184 -7.34 -2.39 -22.41
C LEU A 184 -6.63 -3.72 -22.10
N SER A 185 -6.21 -3.93 -20.86
CA SER A 185 -5.44 -5.12 -20.48
C SER A 185 -5.80 -5.59 -19.08
N LYS A 186 -5.68 -6.90 -18.86
CA LYS A 186 -5.78 -7.57 -17.57
C LYS A 186 -4.43 -8.21 -17.28
N ASN A 187 -3.70 -7.62 -16.33
CA ASN A 187 -2.31 -7.96 -16.07
C ASN A 187 -2.18 -8.81 -14.80
N THR A 188 -1.12 -9.60 -14.72
CA THR A 188 -0.81 -10.39 -13.53
C THR A 188 -0.65 -9.51 -12.29
N CYS A 189 -0.15 -8.28 -12.44
CA CYS A 189 0.03 -7.32 -11.33
C CYS A 189 -1.29 -6.92 -10.65
N SER A 190 -2.43 -7.00 -11.36
CA SER A 190 -3.76 -6.74 -10.76
C SER A 190 -4.47 -8.01 -10.29
N ASN A 191 -4.16 -9.18 -10.86
CA ASN A 191 -4.91 -10.40 -10.58
C ASN A 191 -4.25 -11.26 -9.49
N ALA A 192 -2.93 -11.37 -9.50
CA ALA A 192 -2.23 -12.15 -8.47
C ALA A 192 -2.34 -11.51 -7.08
N PRO A 193 -2.11 -10.18 -6.88
CA PRO A 193 -2.32 -9.55 -5.58
C PRO A 193 -3.78 -9.60 -5.13
N ALA A 194 -4.78 -9.44 -6.03
CA ALA A 194 -6.19 -9.58 -5.69
C ALA A 194 -6.51 -10.98 -5.11
N THR A 195 -5.90 -12.02 -5.67
CA THR A 195 -6.01 -13.38 -5.11
C THR A 195 -5.42 -13.45 -3.68
N VAL A 196 -4.25 -12.85 -3.46
CA VAL A 196 -3.61 -12.78 -2.13
C VAL A 196 -4.48 -12.00 -1.15
N LEU A 197 -5.04 -10.87 -1.57
CA LEU A 197 -5.96 -10.06 -0.76
C LEU A 197 -7.18 -10.87 -0.32
N CYS A 198 -7.82 -11.59 -1.24
CA CYS A 198 -8.95 -12.45 -0.91
C CYS A 198 -8.58 -13.51 0.12
N MET A 199 -7.42 -14.17 -0.03
CA MET A 199 -6.96 -15.15 0.96
C MET A 199 -6.68 -14.52 2.33
N LYS A 200 -6.14 -13.31 2.38
CA LYS A 200 -5.94 -12.59 3.64
C LYS A 200 -7.29 -12.24 4.29
N LEU A 201 -8.24 -11.70 3.52
CA LEU A 201 -9.58 -11.38 4.04
C LEU A 201 -10.31 -12.62 4.52
N TYR A 202 -10.23 -13.74 3.78
CA TYR A 202 -10.77 -15.02 4.24
C TYR A 202 -10.17 -15.45 5.59
N ASN A 203 -8.84 -15.40 5.73
CA ASN A 203 -8.17 -15.77 6.98
C ASN A 203 -8.54 -14.85 8.17
N LEU A 204 -8.86 -13.58 7.89
CA LEU A 204 -9.21 -12.60 8.93
C LEU A 204 -10.69 -12.63 9.32
N THR A 205 -11.58 -13.01 8.39
CA THR A 205 -13.03 -12.91 8.56
C THR A 205 -13.76 -14.25 8.60
N SER A 206 -13.13 -15.29 8.05
CA SER A 206 -13.75 -16.63 7.79
C SER A 206 -14.94 -16.58 6.82
N ASP A 207 -15.08 -15.50 6.06
CA ASP A 207 -16.14 -15.34 5.06
C ASP A 207 -15.77 -16.14 3.79
N PRO A 208 -16.57 -17.16 3.41
CA PRO A 208 -16.27 -18.06 2.30
C PRO A 208 -16.30 -17.36 0.94
N ASP A 209 -16.97 -16.23 0.79
CA ASP A 209 -17.04 -15.50 -0.48
C ASP A 209 -15.65 -15.06 -0.94
N TYR A 210 -14.78 -14.67 -0.01
CA TYR A 210 -13.38 -14.33 -0.34
C TYR A 210 -12.59 -15.54 -0.85
N LEU A 211 -12.81 -16.72 -0.27
CA LEU A 211 -12.15 -17.95 -0.74
C LEU A 211 -12.58 -18.32 -2.16
N ASP A 212 -13.86 -18.17 -2.47
CA ASP A 212 -14.40 -18.48 -3.80
C ASP A 212 -13.92 -17.46 -4.85
N LEU A 213 -13.83 -16.17 -4.48
CA LEU A 213 -13.21 -15.16 -5.33
C LEU A 213 -11.72 -15.44 -5.56
N ALA A 214 -10.97 -15.84 -4.52
CA ALA A 214 -9.56 -16.21 -4.67
C ALA A 214 -9.39 -17.36 -5.68
N LYS A 215 -10.20 -18.42 -5.57
CA LYS A 215 -10.18 -19.55 -6.51
C LYS A 215 -10.54 -19.12 -7.93
N LYS A 216 -11.51 -18.21 -8.08
CA LYS A 216 -11.94 -17.69 -9.38
C LYS A 216 -10.82 -16.88 -10.05
N THR A 217 -10.15 -16.03 -9.30
CA THR A 217 -9.11 -15.13 -9.82
C THR A 217 -7.78 -15.86 -10.11
N TYR A 218 -7.50 -16.96 -9.39
CA TYR A 218 -6.28 -17.76 -9.56
C TYR A 218 -6.30 -18.61 -10.85
N ARG A 219 -7.47 -18.96 -11.38
CA ARG A 219 -7.64 -19.82 -12.57
C ARG A 219 -7.42 -19.06 -13.88
#